data_da6d8173672759810ea17150b2071ebf
#
_entry.id   da6d8173672759810ea17150b2071ebf
#
_cell.length_a   1.000
_cell.length_b   1.000
_cell.length_c   1.000
_cell.angle_alpha   90.00
_cell.angle_beta   90.00
_cell.angle_gamma   90.00
#
_symmetry.space_group_name_H-M   'P 1'
#
loop_
_entity.id
_entity.type
_entity.pdbx_description
1 polymer ?
#
loop_
_entity_poly.entity_id
_entity_poly.type
_entity_poly.pdbx_seq_one_letter_code
_entity_poly.pdbx_strand_id
1 'polypeptide(L)'
;MAHGITGVLASLVKLGEHGVNKPRVDEAIRVILNELDKVRYESQQGIVYYPGMMDVNDYVKKDYWKDDNHRMSWCYGSISILYTLYRTYEYLNMPMKCREVLNEITQIAKSGNSIWQLTSPIICHGFAGTALIFKLLYDKTQDGALKDASLELIRNIVEAYNDTNQYGFKDVRYQFLGNSIEKIEEDKNTFLEG
;
A
#
# COMPACT_ATOMS: atom_id res chain seq x y z
N MET A 1 3.10 -1.30 4.66
CA MET A 1 3.78 -2.56 5.13
C MET A 1 5.01 -2.33 6.00
N ALA A 2 5.78 -1.30 5.76
CA ALA A 2 7.01 -1.05 6.53
C ALA A 2 6.76 -0.47 7.92
N HIS A 3 5.63 0.17 8.13
CA HIS A 3 5.32 0.93 9.35
C HIS A 3 3.93 0.60 9.89
N GLY A 4 3.68 1.05 11.12
CA GLY A 4 2.37 1.01 11.74
C GLY A 4 1.82 -0.40 11.99
N ILE A 5 0.51 -0.47 12.22
CA ILE A 5 -0.21 -1.68 12.61
C ILE A 5 -0.12 -2.80 11.56
N THR A 6 -0.04 -2.45 10.27
CA THR A 6 0.07 -3.44 9.19
C THR A 6 1.46 -4.07 9.09
N GLY A 7 2.51 -3.34 9.45
CA GLY A 7 3.85 -3.94 9.60
C GLY A 7 3.89 -4.97 10.71
N VAL A 8 3.23 -4.68 11.84
CA VAL A 8 3.05 -5.64 12.94
C VAL A 8 2.26 -6.86 12.47
N LEU A 9 1.14 -6.64 11.76
CA LEU A 9 0.32 -7.73 11.21
C LEU A 9 1.12 -8.64 10.27
N ALA A 10 1.90 -8.07 9.35
CA ALA A 10 2.75 -8.84 8.44
C ALA A 10 3.79 -9.68 9.19
N SER A 11 4.38 -9.14 10.26
CA SER A 11 5.34 -9.84 11.12
C SER A 11 4.68 -10.99 11.89
N LEU A 12 3.48 -10.78 12.44
CA LEU A 12 2.71 -11.80 13.14
C LEU A 12 2.35 -12.98 12.20
N VAL A 13 1.94 -12.69 10.97
CA VAL A 13 1.68 -13.72 9.96
C VAL A 13 2.93 -14.56 9.73
N LYS A 14 4.10 -13.92 9.58
CA LYS A 14 5.36 -14.65 9.43
C LYS A 14 5.70 -15.51 10.63
N LEU A 15 5.55 -15.01 11.85
CA LEU A 15 5.75 -15.80 13.07
C LEU A 15 4.80 -17.01 13.13
N GLY A 16 3.54 -16.82 12.77
CA GLY A 16 2.54 -17.89 12.73
C GLY A 16 2.84 -18.94 11.66
N GLU A 17 3.29 -18.54 10.47
CA GLU A 17 3.74 -19.46 9.40
C GLU A 17 4.89 -20.36 9.88
N HIS A 18 5.76 -19.86 10.77
CA HIS A 18 6.85 -20.61 11.39
C HIS A 18 6.49 -21.33 12.70
N GLY A 19 5.21 -21.34 13.06
CA GLY A 19 4.71 -22.06 14.25
C GLY A 19 5.04 -21.41 15.59
N VAL A 20 5.51 -20.17 15.62
CA VAL A 20 5.85 -19.47 16.86
C VAL A 20 4.58 -19.09 17.61
N ASN A 21 4.36 -19.71 18.78
CA ASN A 21 3.26 -19.41 19.71
C ASN A 21 1.90 -19.14 19.02
N LYS A 22 1.51 -20.03 18.13
CA LYS A 22 0.37 -19.87 17.23
C LYS A 22 -0.92 -19.33 17.90
N PRO A 23 -1.36 -19.81 19.09
CA PRO A 23 -2.57 -19.31 19.72
C PRO A 23 -2.51 -17.80 20.02
N ARG A 24 -1.39 -17.30 20.55
CA ARG A 24 -1.21 -15.87 20.85
C ARG A 24 -1.07 -15.03 19.59
N VAL A 25 -0.38 -15.56 18.57
CA VAL A 25 -0.24 -14.91 17.27
C VAL A 25 -1.61 -14.76 16.60
N ASP A 26 -2.40 -15.82 16.55
CA ASP A 26 -3.74 -15.80 15.94
C ASP A 26 -4.69 -14.84 16.69
N GLU A 27 -4.59 -14.77 18.02
CA GLU A 27 -5.35 -13.80 18.83
C GLU A 27 -4.97 -12.36 18.48
N ALA A 28 -3.66 -12.04 18.46
CA ALA A 28 -3.17 -10.71 18.11
C ALA A 28 -3.56 -10.31 16.68
N ILE A 29 -3.50 -11.25 15.73
CA ILE A 29 -3.97 -11.03 14.36
C ILE A 29 -5.45 -10.64 14.35
N ARG A 30 -6.32 -11.36 15.07
CA ARG A 30 -7.77 -11.06 15.12
C ARG A 30 -8.04 -9.66 15.70
N VAL A 31 -7.31 -9.25 16.71
CA VAL A 31 -7.42 -7.90 17.29
C VAL A 31 -7.10 -6.85 16.22
N ILE A 32 -5.99 -7.01 15.50
CA ILE A 32 -5.57 -6.06 14.46
C ILE A 32 -6.56 -6.03 13.30
N LEU A 33 -7.06 -7.18 12.85
CA LEU A 33 -8.07 -7.25 11.80
C LEU A 33 -9.34 -6.48 12.19
N ASN A 34 -9.80 -6.62 13.43
CA ASN A 34 -10.96 -5.91 13.94
C ASN A 34 -10.74 -4.39 14.01
N GLU A 35 -9.52 -3.93 14.31
CA GLU A 35 -9.19 -2.49 14.30
C GLU A 35 -9.14 -1.93 12.87
N LEU A 36 -8.58 -2.68 11.92
CA LEU A 36 -8.54 -2.28 10.51
C LEU A 36 -9.94 -2.19 9.90
N ASP A 37 -10.84 -3.10 10.27
CA ASP A 37 -12.23 -3.09 9.79
C ASP A 37 -12.99 -1.82 10.22
N LYS A 38 -12.73 -1.30 11.43
CA LYS A 38 -13.35 -0.07 11.94
C LYS A 38 -13.00 1.17 11.13
N VAL A 39 -11.80 1.21 10.55
CA VAL A 39 -11.27 2.37 9.84
C VAL A 39 -11.29 2.21 8.33
N ARG A 40 -11.84 1.12 7.83
CA ARG A 40 -12.05 0.85 6.40
C ARG A 40 -13.11 1.79 5.83
N TYR A 41 -12.83 2.38 4.70
CA TYR A 41 -13.75 3.21 3.92
C TYR A 41 -13.82 2.71 2.48
N GLU A 42 -15.02 2.67 1.93
CA GLU A 42 -15.26 2.38 0.52
C GLU A 42 -15.89 3.59 -0.15
N SER A 43 -15.25 4.09 -1.20
CA SER A 43 -15.75 5.21 -1.98
C SER A 43 -16.98 4.84 -2.81
N GLN A 44 -17.69 5.84 -3.33
CA GLN A 44 -18.80 5.63 -4.27
C GLN A 44 -18.38 4.87 -5.55
N GLN A 45 -17.10 4.86 -5.86
CA GLN A 45 -16.53 4.14 -7.01
C GLN A 45 -16.12 2.71 -6.66
N GLY A 46 -16.37 2.24 -5.44
CA GLY A 46 -16.00 0.91 -4.97
C GLY A 46 -14.50 0.74 -4.66
N ILE A 47 -13.77 1.86 -4.51
CA ILE A 47 -12.36 1.82 -4.12
C ILE A 47 -12.26 1.82 -2.60
N VAL A 48 -11.50 0.87 -2.06
CA VAL A 48 -11.27 0.73 -0.63
C VAL A 48 -10.05 1.53 -0.20
N TYR A 49 -10.24 2.32 0.84
CA TYR A 49 -9.23 3.15 1.46
C TYR A 49 -9.05 2.85 2.94
N TYR A 50 -7.84 3.11 3.41
CA TYR A 50 -7.46 3.11 4.82
C TYR A 50 -6.69 4.41 5.12
N PRO A 51 -6.84 5.00 6.31
CA PRO A 51 -6.09 6.20 6.68
C PRO A 51 -4.59 5.90 6.69
N GLY A 52 -3.79 6.80 6.09
CA GLY A 52 -2.34 6.68 6.02
C GLY A 52 -1.68 6.87 7.39
N MET A 53 -2.15 7.85 8.13
CA MET A 53 -1.79 8.13 9.53
C MET A 53 -3.02 8.55 10.30
N MET A 54 -3.03 8.23 11.60
CA MET A 54 -4.12 8.62 12.51
C MET A 54 -3.55 8.84 13.91
N ASP A 55 -3.86 9.98 14.52
CA ASP A 55 -3.51 10.19 15.91
C ASP A 55 -4.55 9.56 16.87
N VAL A 56 -4.18 9.44 18.13
CA VAL A 56 -5.05 8.84 19.15
C VAL A 56 -6.35 9.64 19.33
N ASN A 57 -6.30 10.98 19.21
CA ASN A 57 -7.49 11.82 19.38
C ASN A 57 -8.47 11.62 18.24
N ASP A 58 -7.98 11.51 16.98
CA ASP A 58 -8.81 11.24 15.82
C ASP A 58 -9.44 9.84 15.89
N TYR A 59 -8.67 8.86 16.35
CA TYR A 59 -9.20 7.52 16.61
C TYR A 59 -10.33 7.51 17.66
N VAL A 60 -10.11 8.19 18.81
CA VAL A 60 -11.13 8.28 19.87
C VAL A 60 -12.38 9.02 19.42
N LYS A 61 -12.24 10.08 18.62
CA LYS A 61 -13.35 10.86 18.07
C LYS A 61 -14.00 10.20 16.86
N LYS A 62 -13.45 9.11 16.35
CA LYS A 62 -13.85 8.43 15.10
C LYS A 62 -13.78 9.35 13.87
N ASP A 63 -12.85 10.27 13.88
CA ASP A 63 -12.59 11.22 12.78
C ASP A 63 -11.41 10.70 11.95
N TYR A 64 -11.62 9.57 11.28
CA TYR A 64 -10.58 8.78 10.63
C TYR A 64 -10.09 9.36 9.30
N TRP A 65 -10.81 10.36 8.74
CA TRP A 65 -10.66 10.77 7.34
C TRP A 65 -10.28 12.25 7.18
N LYS A 66 -9.63 12.83 8.17
CA LYS A 66 -9.13 14.21 8.11
C LYS A 66 -8.05 14.44 7.09
N ASP A 67 -7.31 13.39 6.77
CA ASP A 67 -6.14 13.48 5.91
C ASP A 67 -6.49 12.91 4.53
N ASP A 68 -6.52 13.77 3.50
CA ASP A 68 -6.84 13.41 2.10
C ASP A 68 -5.70 12.64 1.39
N ASN A 69 -4.69 12.20 2.12
CA ASN A 69 -3.56 11.48 1.54
C ASN A 69 -3.87 9.99 1.33
N HIS A 70 -4.58 9.68 0.26
CA HIS A 70 -5.03 8.34 -0.09
C HIS A 70 -4.11 7.59 -1.06
N ARG A 71 -2.85 7.97 -1.12
CA ARG A 71 -1.86 7.38 -2.02
C ARG A 71 -1.79 5.85 -1.92
N MET A 72 -1.78 5.17 -3.07
CA MET A 72 -1.67 3.72 -3.14
C MET A 72 -0.20 3.27 -3.11
N SER A 73 0.50 3.55 -2.02
CA SER A 73 1.92 3.27 -1.88
C SER A 73 2.24 2.07 -0.98
N TRP A 74 3.48 1.57 -1.08
CA TRP A 74 3.94 0.42 -0.31
C TRP A 74 4.09 0.70 1.19
N CYS A 75 4.57 1.89 1.58
CA CYS A 75 4.80 2.20 3.00
C CYS A 75 3.53 2.69 3.71
N TYR A 76 2.83 3.65 3.13
CA TYR A 76 1.61 4.27 3.66
C TYR A 76 0.54 4.30 2.57
N GLY A 77 -0.19 3.23 2.40
CA GLY A 77 -1.21 3.21 1.37
C GLY A 77 -2.14 2.01 1.47
N SER A 78 -3.36 2.20 1.01
CA SER A 78 -4.39 1.18 1.06
C SER A 78 -3.99 -0.11 0.34
N ILE A 79 -3.24 0.00 -0.76
CA ILE A 79 -2.79 -1.19 -1.50
C ILE A 79 -1.90 -2.11 -0.65
N SER A 80 -1.01 -1.56 0.17
CA SER A 80 -0.15 -2.36 1.04
C SER A 80 -0.90 -2.99 2.20
N ILE A 81 -1.92 -2.29 2.71
CA ILE A 81 -2.82 -2.82 3.75
C ILE A 81 -3.61 -3.99 3.18
N LEU A 82 -4.24 -3.81 2.01
CA LEU A 82 -4.98 -4.86 1.32
C LEU A 82 -4.10 -6.08 1.00
N TYR A 83 -2.88 -5.87 0.51
CA TYR A 83 -1.94 -6.96 0.30
C TYR A 83 -1.62 -7.72 1.60
N THR A 84 -1.43 -6.99 2.70
CA THR A 84 -1.19 -7.61 4.02
C THR A 84 -2.43 -8.38 4.50
N LEU A 85 -3.64 -7.84 4.30
CA LEU A 85 -4.89 -8.53 4.60
C LEU A 85 -5.06 -9.80 3.76
N TYR A 86 -4.76 -9.74 2.46
CA TYR A 86 -4.76 -10.92 1.59
C TYR A 86 -3.86 -12.03 2.16
N ARG A 87 -2.61 -11.70 2.49
CA ARG A 87 -1.65 -12.63 3.09
C ARG A 87 -2.10 -13.16 4.46
N THR A 88 -2.73 -12.32 5.25
CA THR A 88 -3.29 -12.69 6.57
C THR A 88 -4.43 -13.69 6.41
N TYR A 89 -5.34 -13.45 5.47
CA TYR A 89 -6.46 -14.37 5.22
C TYR A 89 -6.01 -15.69 4.59
N GLU A 90 -4.93 -15.68 3.78
CA GLU A 90 -4.28 -16.95 3.35
C GLU A 90 -3.79 -17.75 4.55
N TYR A 91 -3.04 -17.10 5.46
CA TYR A 91 -2.53 -17.73 6.68
C TYR A 91 -3.66 -18.30 7.56
N LEU A 92 -4.76 -17.58 7.72
CA LEU A 92 -5.93 -17.99 8.48
C LEU A 92 -6.82 -19.03 7.75
N ASN A 93 -6.48 -19.41 6.52
CA ASN A 93 -7.27 -20.29 5.65
C ASN A 93 -8.72 -19.80 5.43
N MET A 94 -8.87 -18.52 5.08
CA MET A 94 -10.15 -17.84 4.86
C MET A 94 -10.33 -17.50 3.35
N PRO A 95 -10.61 -18.47 2.47
CA PRO A 95 -10.59 -18.26 1.01
C PRO A 95 -11.60 -17.24 0.51
N MET A 96 -12.76 -17.11 1.16
CA MET A 96 -13.74 -16.08 0.78
C MET A 96 -13.20 -14.67 1.02
N LYS A 97 -12.53 -14.43 2.17
CA LYS A 97 -11.90 -13.15 2.48
C LYS A 97 -10.72 -12.84 1.56
N CYS A 98 -9.92 -13.85 1.20
CA CYS A 98 -8.89 -13.68 0.17
C CYS A 98 -9.48 -13.19 -1.16
N ARG A 99 -10.60 -13.75 -1.59
CA ARG A 99 -11.27 -13.37 -2.83
C ARG A 99 -11.84 -11.95 -2.77
N GLU A 100 -12.48 -11.57 -1.65
CA GLU A 100 -12.99 -10.22 -1.43
C GLU A 100 -11.86 -9.19 -1.57
N VAL A 101 -10.77 -9.37 -0.83
CA VAL A 101 -9.63 -8.45 -0.86
C VAL A 101 -8.93 -8.44 -2.22
N LEU A 102 -8.81 -9.58 -2.89
CA LEU A 102 -8.25 -9.64 -4.23
C LEU A 102 -9.10 -8.85 -5.24
N ASN A 103 -10.42 -8.90 -5.15
CA ASN A 103 -11.30 -8.09 -5.99
C ASN A 103 -11.11 -6.60 -5.72
N GLU A 104 -10.96 -6.17 -4.46
CA GLU A 104 -10.66 -4.78 -4.09
C GLU A 104 -9.33 -4.30 -4.71
N ILE A 105 -8.28 -5.12 -4.61
CA ILE A 105 -6.97 -4.84 -5.23
C ILE A 105 -7.10 -4.76 -6.76
N THR A 106 -7.87 -5.65 -7.38
CA THR A 106 -8.08 -5.65 -8.83
C THR A 106 -8.84 -4.39 -9.29
N GLN A 107 -9.78 -3.87 -8.50
CA GLN A 107 -10.43 -2.58 -8.77
C GLN A 107 -9.42 -1.42 -8.72
N ILE A 108 -8.56 -1.39 -7.70
CA ILE A 108 -7.47 -0.40 -7.62
C ILE A 108 -6.54 -0.52 -8.84
N ALA A 109 -6.16 -1.73 -9.25
CA ALA A 109 -5.31 -1.95 -10.41
C ALA A 109 -5.90 -1.39 -11.71
N LYS A 110 -7.21 -1.50 -11.89
CA LYS A 110 -7.94 -0.98 -13.07
C LYS A 110 -8.14 0.53 -13.07
N SER A 111 -7.95 1.21 -11.94
CA SER A 111 -8.30 2.62 -11.80
C SER A 111 -7.24 3.60 -12.32
N GLY A 112 -6.00 3.14 -12.51
CA GLY A 112 -4.90 3.98 -13.01
C GLY A 112 -4.42 5.06 -12.04
N ASN A 113 -3.53 5.92 -12.52
CA ASN A 113 -2.79 6.87 -11.68
C ASN A 113 -3.67 7.95 -11.01
N SER A 114 -4.87 8.21 -11.52
CA SER A 114 -5.84 9.13 -10.88
C SER A 114 -6.23 8.68 -9.47
N ILE A 115 -6.25 7.37 -9.24
CA ILE A 115 -6.50 6.75 -7.93
C ILE A 115 -5.20 6.40 -7.21
N TRP A 116 -4.17 5.93 -7.95
CA TRP A 116 -2.91 5.54 -7.32
C TRP A 116 -2.17 6.71 -6.68
N GLN A 117 -2.26 7.91 -7.26
CA GLN A 117 -1.63 9.15 -6.77
C GLN A 117 -0.13 8.99 -6.51
N LEU A 118 0.54 8.22 -7.36
CA LEU A 118 1.97 7.96 -7.29
C LEU A 118 2.73 8.94 -8.19
N THR A 119 3.87 9.42 -7.72
CA THR A 119 4.64 10.49 -8.40
C THR A 119 6.13 10.20 -8.51
N SER A 120 6.64 9.25 -7.74
CA SER A 120 8.07 8.96 -7.63
C SER A 120 8.39 7.55 -8.13
N PRO A 121 9.56 7.30 -8.73
CA PRO A 121 9.98 5.96 -9.14
C PRO A 121 10.33 5.01 -7.99
N ILE A 122 10.53 5.51 -6.77
CA ILE A 122 11.07 4.79 -5.62
C ILE A 122 10.14 3.69 -5.08
N ILE A 123 10.70 2.82 -4.20
CA ILE A 123 9.95 1.71 -3.58
C ILE A 123 8.98 2.22 -2.51
N CYS A 124 9.44 3.09 -1.62
CA CYS A 124 8.71 3.42 -0.39
C CYS A 124 7.29 3.96 -0.68
N HIS A 125 7.21 5.03 -1.44
CA HIS A 125 5.93 5.74 -1.70
C HIS A 125 5.68 6.01 -3.19
N GLY A 126 6.38 5.28 -4.07
CA GLY A 126 6.33 5.47 -5.50
C GLY A 126 5.89 4.24 -6.30
N PHE A 127 6.18 4.32 -7.59
CA PHE A 127 5.77 3.33 -8.59
C PHE A 127 6.32 1.94 -8.30
N ALA A 128 7.61 1.82 -7.90
CA ALA A 128 8.27 0.53 -7.76
C ALA A 128 7.63 -0.37 -6.69
N GLY A 129 7.28 0.20 -5.52
CA GLY A 129 6.67 -0.57 -4.45
C GLY A 129 5.28 -1.09 -4.80
N THR A 130 4.48 -0.27 -5.47
CA THR A 130 3.12 -0.65 -5.90
C THR A 130 3.17 -1.63 -7.07
N ALA A 131 4.07 -1.43 -8.04
CA ALA A 131 4.32 -2.38 -9.12
C ALA A 131 4.70 -3.77 -8.58
N LEU A 132 5.55 -3.82 -7.55
CA LEU A 132 5.93 -5.07 -6.89
C LEU A 132 4.73 -5.80 -6.28
N ILE A 133 3.84 -5.08 -5.59
CA ILE A 133 2.61 -5.68 -5.01
C ILE A 133 1.75 -6.30 -6.12
N PHE A 134 1.47 -5.55 -7.19
CA PHE A 134 0.68 -6.06 -8.32
C PHE A 134 1.36 -7.26 -8.98
N LYS A 135 2.69 -7.22 -9.17
CA LYS A 135 3.45 -8.34 -9.73
C LYS A 135 3.37 -9.61 -8.88
N LEU A 136 3.56 -9.49 -7.55
CA LEU A 136 3.48 -10.62 -6.63
C LEU A 136 2.09 -11.28 -6.63
N LEU A 137 1.03 -10.47 -6.72
CA LEU A 137 -0.34 -10.98 -6.81
C LEU A 137 -0.62 -11.58 -8.19
N TYR A 138 -0.15 -10.95 -9.28
CA TYR A 138 -0.24 -11.54 -10.62
C TYR A 138 0.41 -12.92 -10.70
N ASP A 139 1.59 -13.10 -10.12
CA ASP A 139 2.28 -14.39 -10.14
C ASP A 139 1.47 -15.51 -9.47
N LYS A 140 0.68 -15.15 -8.46
CA LYS A 140 -0.20 -16.10 -7.76
C LYS A 140 -1.52 -16.36 -8.47
N THR A 141 -2.12 -15.34 -9.05
CA THR A 141 -3.51 -15.36 -9.50
C THR A 141 -3.68 -15.42 -11.01
N GLN A 142 -2.66 -14.99 -11.75
CA GLN A 142 -2.66 -14.82 -13.20
C GLN A 142 -3.72 -13.81 -13.70
N ASP A 143 -4.16 -12.88 -12.84
CA ASP A 143 -5.10 -11.82 -13.19
C ASP A 143 -4.44 -10.78 -14.11
N GLY A 144 -4.97 -10.64 -15.33
CA GLY A 144 -4.44 -9.75 -16.36
C GLY A 144 -4.42 -8.27 -15.93
N ALA A 145 -5.41 -7.80 -15.15
CA ALA A 145 -5.45 -6.43 -14.69
C ALA A 145 -4.27 -6.09 -13.76
N LEU A 146 -3.86 -7.02 -12.91
CA LEU A 146 -2.68 -6.86 -12.05
C LEU A 146 -1.38 -6.80 -12.86
N LYS A 147 -1.29 -7.62 -13.92
CA LYS A 147 -0.17 -7.58 -14.86
C LYS A 147 -0.07 -6.24 -15.55
N ASP A 148 -1.18 -5.77 -16.12
CA ASP A 148 -1.23 -4.53 -16.90
C ASP A 148 -0.88 -3.33 -16.04
N ALA A 149 -1.44 -3.25 -14.81
CA ALA A 149 -1.12 -2.21 -13.83
C ALA A 149 0.36 -2.24 -13.41
N SER A 150 0.92 -3.43 -13.17
CA SER A 150 2.35 -3.55 -12.86
C SER A 150 3.23 -3.07 -14.01
N LEU A 151 2.90 -3.42 -15.26
CA LEU A 151 3.64 -3.00 -16.44
C LEU A 151 3.52 -1.48 -16.68
N GLU A 152 2.36 -0.88 -16.42
CA GLU A 152 2.18 0.58 -16.50
C GLU A 152 3.10 1.30 -15.51
N LEU A 153 3.12 0.85 -14.26
CA LEU A 153 4.01 1.43 -13.24
C LEU A 153 5.50 1.24 -13.57
N ILE A 154 5.88 0.11 -14.15
CA ILE A 154 7.26 -0.13 -14.63
C ILE A 154 7.61 0.83 -15.77
N ARG A 155 6.70 1.10 -16.71
CA ARG A 155 6.92 2.12 -17.76
C ARG A 155 7.17 3.49 -17.14
N ASN A 156 6.36 3.90 -16.17
CA ASN A 156 6.55 5.18 -15.47
C ASN A 156 7.93 5.25 -14.78
N ILE A 157 8.44 4.13 -14.24
CA ILE A 157 9.80 4.08 -13.69
C ILE A 157 10.85 4.28 -14.78
N VAL A 158 10.70 3.58 -15.91
CA VAL A 158 11.65 3.69 -17.03
C VAL A 158 11.66 5.11 -17.61
N GLU A 159 10.48 5.74 -17.73
CA GLU A 159 10.35 7.13 -18.21
C GLU A 159 10.93 8.15 -17.23
N ALA A 160 10.93 7.86 -15.92
CA ALA A 160 11.56 8.71 -14.91
C ALA A 160 13.08 8.61 -14.87
N TYR A 161 13.69 7.64 -15.58
CA TYR A 161 15.14 7.51 -15.65
C TYR A 161 15.77 8.66 -16.42
N ASN A 162 16.83 9.23 -15.84
CA ASN A 162 17.64 10.26 -16.50
C ASN A 162 19.10 10.05 -16.13
N ASP A 163 19.95 9.79 -17.13
CA ASP A 163 21.36 9.54 -16.99
C ASP A 163 22.17 10.75 -16.46
N THR A 164 21.59 11.96 -16.52
CA THR A 164 22.20 13.16 -15.92
C THR A 164 21.98 13.27 -14.40
N ASN A 165 21.07 12.51 -13.83
CA ASN A 165 20.89 12.44 -12.39
C ASN A 165 21.99 11.60 -11.73
N GLN A 166 22.39 11.98 -10.53
CA GLN A 166 23.48 11.31 -9.80
C GLN A 166 23.27 9.79 -9.63
N TYR A 167 22.00 9.36 -9.45
CA TYR A 167 21.61 7.96 -9.28
C TYR A 167 20.63 7.46 -10.35
N GLY A 168 20.48 8.21 -11.44
CA GLY A 168 19.55 7.88 -12.52
C GLY A 168 18.09 8.26 -12.25
N PHE A 169 17.70 8.41 -10.98
CA PHE A 169 16.32 8.74 -10.56
C PHE A 169 16.33 9.82 -9.50
N LYS A 170 15.24 10.60 -9.43
CA LYS A 170 14.95 11.53 -8.34
C LYS A 170 13.73 11.07 -7.56
N ASP A 171 13.75 11.29 -6.25
CA ASP A 171 12.53 11.23 -5.46
C ASP A 171 11.68 12.47 -5.76
N VAL A 172 10.41 12.24 -6.08
CA VAL A 172 9.47 13.30 -6.45
C VAL A 172 8.35 13.37 -5.42
N ARG A 173 8.25 14.53 -4.76
CA ARG A 173 7.22 14.80 -3.76
C ARG A 173 6.53 16.11 -4.06
N TYR A 174 5.29 16.25 -3.59
CA TYR A 174 4.55 17.50 -3.62
C TYR A 174 4.34 17.99 -2.18
N GLN A 175 4.70 19.25 -1.95
CA GLN A 175 4.51 19.91 -0.65
C GLN A 175 3.48 21.02 -0.80
N PHE A 176 2.54 21.06 0.13
CA PHE A 176 1.57 22.15 0.23
C PHE A 176 2.16 23.30 1.06
N LEU A 177 2.31 24.47 0.46
CA LEU A 177 2.79 25.70 1.10
C LEU A 177 1.65 26.73 1.07
N GLY A 178 0.78 26.70 2.07
CA GLY A 178 -0.43 27.51 2.09
C GLY A 178 -1.35 27.16 0.90
N ASN A 179 -1.55 28.11 -0.02
CA ASN A 179 -2.40 27.93 -1.22
C ASN A 179 -1.63 27.45 -2.46
N SER A 180 -0.34 27.16 -2.36
CA SER A 180 0.49 26.68 -3.47
C SER A 180 0.94 25.24 -3.26
N ILE A 181 1.14 24.55 -4.38
CA ILE A 181 1.70 23.19 -4.40
C ILE A 181 3.08 23.31 -5.04
N GLU A 182 4.11 22.91 -4.32
CA GLU A 182 5.47 22.86 -4.81
C GLU A 182 5.88 21.43 -5.10
N LYS A 183 6.46 21.20 -6.30
CA LYS A 183 7.09 19.94 -6.66
C LYS A 183 8.52 19.96 -6.17
N ILE A 184 8.88 19.00 -5.32
CA ILE A 184 10.22 18.80 -4.81
C ILE A 184 10.82 17.58 -5.51
N GLU A 185 12.00 17.76 -6.11
CA GLU A 185 12.79 16.70 -6.73
C GLU A 185 14.14 16.60 -6.00
N GLU A 186 14.46 15.46 -5.44
CA GLU A 186 15.66 15.24 -4.66
C GLU A 186 16.43 14.02 -5.17
N ASP A 187 17.76 14.16 -5.31
CA ASP A 187 18.66 13.02 -5.45
C ASP A 187 18.87 12.40 -4.07
N LYS A 188 18.38 11.19 -3.87
CA LYS A 188 18.53 10.46 -2.61
C LYS A 188 19.33 9.20 -2.82
N ASN A 189 20.25 8.93 -1.90
CA ASN A 189 21.11 7.76 -1.89
C ASN A 189 20.67 6.70 -0.87
N THR A 190 19.39 6.71 -0.48
CA THR A 190 18.87 5.73 0.46
C THR A 190 18.28 4.53 -0.27
N PHE A 191 18.41 3.35 0.30
CA PHE A 191 17.94 2.11 -0.33
C PHE A 191 16.43 2.07 -0.62
N LEU A 192 15.63 2.76 0.19
CA LEU A 192 14.17 2.77 0.04
C LEU A 192 13.62 4.00 -0.69
N GLU A 193 14.35 5.11 -0.61
CA GLU A 193 13.88 6.41 -1.10
C GLU A 193 14.63 6.90 -2.36
N GLY A 194 15.46 6.05 -2.97
CA GLY A 194 16.18 6.34 -4.21
C GLY A 194 17.60 6.81 -4.00
#